data_d2702932d479f36956bb8f76a330b46e
#
_entry.id   d2702932d479f36956bb8f76a330b46e
#
_cell.length_a   1.000
_cell.length_b   1.000
_cell.length_c   1.000
_cell.angle_alpha   90.00
_cell.angle_beta   90.00
_cell.angle_gamma   90.00
#
_symmetry.space_group_name_H-M   'P 1'
#
loop_
_entity.id
_entity.type
_entity.pdbx_description
1 polymer ?
#
loop_
_entity_poly.entity_id
_entity_poly.type
_entity_poly.pdbx_seq_one_letter_code
_entity_poly.pdbx_strand_id
1 'polypeptide(L)'
;MARAQSVRHFEMEQGRKYFYGIRTTTNYRKAFPLLLEAARQGYVHAQYMVGYAYRDALGTEKNLAKSRSWWAAAAKPGHAGAMFNLALDYDLGRGVQRNPRKAFALYKRSAELGDKEAQCNLAVAYLDSSGTKRSLRQGLHWMKRAASQGDPKAQYNLGRHYLEGEGVKRSEKIAKLWLAKAARRGHGKARNLLQALRKAY
;
A
#
# COMPACT_ATOMS: atom_id res chain seq x y z
N MET A 1 33.71 2.38 15.61
CA MET A 1 32.23 2.34 15.42
C MET A 1 31.73 3.44 14.49
N ALA A 2 32.08 4.71 14.65
CA ALA A 2 31.58 5.83 13.81
C ALA A 2 31.86 5.69 12.30
N ARG A 3 33.07 5.21 11.90
CA ARG A 3 33.44 5.00 10.49
C ARG A 3 32.60 3.93 9.80
N ALA A 4 32.22 2.86 10.52
CA ALA A 4 31.34 1.80 9.99
C ALA A 4 29.89 2.29 9.83
N GLN A 5 29.40 3.14 10.73
CA GLN A 5 28.07 3.76 10.60
C GLN A 5 28.00 4.74 9.43
N SER A 6 29.08 5.50 9.16
CA SER A 6 29.18 6.42 8.03
C SER A 6 29.15 5.70 6.68
N VAL A 7 29.86 4.58 6.52
CA VAL A 7 29.85 3.75 5.30
C VAL A 7 28.46 3.15 5.06
N ARG A 8 27.82 2.68 6.12
CA ARG A 8 26.47 2.07 6.08
C ARG A 8 25.39 3.05 5.59
N HIS A 9 25.45 4.28 6.09
CA HIS A 9 24.53 5.35 5.67
C HIS A 9 24.74 5.71 4.19
N PHE A 10 25.98 5.72 3.74
CA PHE A 10 26.35 6.00 2.35
C PHE A 10 25.76 4.98 1.37
N GLU A 11 25.86 3.66 1.65
CA GLU A 11 25.29 2.60 0.78
C GLU A 11 23.79 2.73 0.63
N MET A 12 23.08 3.00 1.74
CA MET A 12 21.64 3.21 1.73
C MET A 12 21.26 4.43 0.87
N GLU A 13 21.95 5.56 1.04
CA GLU A 13 21.65 6.79 0.31
C GLU A 13 22.01 6.68 -1.18
N GLN A 14 23.14 6.07 -1.54
CA GLN A 14 23.49 5.80 -2.93
C GLN A 14 22.52 4.80 -3.59
N GLY A 15 22.15 3.74 -2.87
CA GLY A 15 21.17 2.78 -3.32
C GLY A 15 19.81 3.45 -3.64
N ARG A 16 19.32 4.29 -2.75
CA ARG A 16 18.10 5.10 -2.97
C ARG A 16 18.22 6.04 -4.16
N LYS A 17 19.37 6.73 -4.26
CA LYS A 17 19.64 7.65 -5.36
C LYS A 17 19.47 6.97 -6.71
N TYR A 18 20.09 5.81 -6.91
CA TYR A 18 19.98 5.04 -8.14
C TYR A 18 18.59 4.39 -8.31
N PHE A 19 17.93 3.98 -7.24
CA PHE A 19 16.63 3.33 -7.30
C PHE A 19 15.53 4.30 -7.74
N TYR A 20 15.52 5.52 -7.22
CA TYR A 20 14.52 6.54 -7.53
C TYR A 20 14.96 7.56 -8.59
N GLY A 21 16.18 7.48 -9.08
CA GLY A 21 16.70 8.46 -10.03
C GLY A 21 16.89 9.87 -9.44
N ILE A 22 17.21 9.97 -8.14
CA ILE A 22 17.37 11.25 -7.46
C ILE A 22 18.66 11.93 -7.94
N ARG A 23 18.53 13.02 -8.66
CA ARG A 23 19.67 13.77 -9.30
C ARG A 23 20.54 12.87 -10.20
N THR A 24 19.98 11.79 -10.74
CA THR A 24 20.62 10.87 -11.68
C THR A 24 19.55 10.09 -12.42
N THR A 25 19.90 9.30 -13.43
CA THR A 25 18.98 8.37 -14.05
C THR A 25 18.75 7.15 -13.15
N THR A 26 17.51 6.60 -13.17
CA THR A 26 17.21 5.36 -12.48
C THR A 26 18.08 4.22 -12.99
N ASN A 27 18.76 3.51 -12.09
CA ASN A 27 19.63 2.39 -12.41
C ASN A 27 19.51 1.29 -11.35
N TYR A 28 18.61 0.36 -11.58
CA TYR A 28 18.35 -0.73 -10.64
C TYR A 28 19.52 -1.71 -10.48
N ARG A 29 20.33 -1.91 -11.54
CA ARG A 29 21.53 -2.77 -11.46
C ARG A 29 22.59 -2.21 -10.53
N LYS A 30 22.74 -0.89 -10.47
CA LYS A 30 23.62 -0.21 -9.51
C LYS A 30 22.97 -0.10 -8.12
N ALA A 31 21.64 0.10 -8.06
CA ALA A 31 20.91 0.26 -6.81
C ALA A 31 20.87 -1.04 -5.99
N PHE A 32 20.58 -2.17 -6.64
CA PHE A 32 20.29 -3.43 -5.96
C PHE A 32 21.41 -3.92 -5.03
N PRO A 33 22.71 -4.04 -5.45
CA PRO A 33 23.77 -4.50 -4.56
C PRO A 33 23.98 -3.58 -3.35
N LEU A 34 23.88 -2.26 -3.52
CA LEU A 34 24.00 -1.28 -2.44
C LEU A 34 22.85 -1.43 -1.42
N LEU A 35 21.61 -1.54 -1.92
CA LEU A 35 20.44 -1.74 -1.07
C LEU A 35 20.48 -3.10 -0.36
N LEU A 36 20.96 -4.14 -1.04
CA LEU A 36 21.09 -5.48 -0.45
C LEU A 36 22.07 -5.49 0.71
N GLU A 37 23.20 -4.79 0.56
CA GLU A 37 24.18 -4.67 1.63
C GLU A 37 23.62 -3.88 2.82
N ALA A 38 23.00 -2.74 2.59
CA ALA A 38 22.32 -1.98 3.63
C ALA A 38 21.20 -2.80 4.33
N ALA A 39 20.45 -3.60 3.56
CA ALA A 39 19.39 -4.46 4.12
C ALA A 39 19.94 -5.57 5.03
N ARG A 40 21.07 -6.18 4.67
CA ARG A 40 21.80 -7.16 5.50
C ARG A 40 22.27 -6.55 6.82
N GLN A 41 22.62 -5.28 6.79
CA GLN A 41 23.03 -4.52 7.98
C GLN A 41 21.84 -4.05 8.84
N GLY A 42 20.60 -4.40 8.46
CA GLY A 42 19.40 -4.13 9.23
C GLY A 42 18.70 -2.82 8.92
N TYR A 43 19.09 -2.07 7.88
CA TYR A 43 18.34 -0.88 7.47
C TYR A 43 16.94 -1.26 6.98
N VAL A 44 15.95 -0.95 7.78
CA VAL A 44 14.54 -1.36 7.58
C VAL A 44 14.00 -0.93 6.22
N HIS A 45 14.28 0.32 5.83
CA HIS A 45 13.85 0.82 4.53
C HIS A 45 14.57 0.14 3.36
N ALA A 46 15.86 -0.21 3.52
CA ALA A 46 16.59 -1.00 2.51
C ALA A 46 16.00 -2.41 2.38
N GLN A 47 15.66 -3.07 3.49
CA GLN A 47 14.96 -4.36 3.48
C GLN A 47 13.64 -4.28 2.69
N TYR A 48 12.86 -3.22 2.90
CA TYR A 48 11.63 -2.96 2.16
C TYR A 48 11.90 -2.80 0.65
N MET A 49 12.91 -2.00 0.27
CA MET A 49 13.28 -1.77 -1.14
C MET A 49 13.81 -3.03 -1.82
N VAL A 50 14.62 -3.83 -1.12
CA VAL A 50 15.11 -5.13 -1.63
C VAL A 50 13.95 -6.09 -1.84
N GLY A 51 12.94 -6.09 -0.97
CA GLY A 51 11.71 -6.83 -1.18
C GLY A 51 11.02 -6.44 -2.50
N TYR A 52 10.93 -5.16 -2.82
CA TYR A 52 10.43 -4.67 -4.11
C TYR A 52 11.30 -5.12 -5.28
N ALA A 53 12.63 -5.00 -5.14
CA ALA A 53 13.56 -5.39 -6.19
C ALA A 53 13.37 -6.86 -6.60
N TYR A 54 13.24 -7.77 -5.63
CA TYR A 54 12.97 -9.18 -5.90
C TYR A 54 11.57 -9.45 -6.47
N ARG A 55 10.55 -8.68 -6.08
CA ARG A 55 9.19 -8.85 -6.62
C ARG A 55 9.11 -8.47 -8.09
N ASP A 56 9.73 -7.35 -8.45
CA ASP A 56 9.55 -6.70 -9.75
C ASP A 56 10.77 -6.84 -10.68
N ALA A 57 11.73 -7.69 -10.32
CA ALA A 57 12.98 -7.93 -11.07
C ALA A 57 13.81 -6.65 -11.29
N LEU A 58 13.90 -5.78 -10.28
CA LEU A 58 14.61 -4.49 -10.37
C LEU A 58 16.09 -4.67 -10.01
N GLY A 59 16.93 -4.85 -11.02
CA GLY A 59 18.37 -5.07 -10.87
C GLY A 59 18.75 -6.47 -10.35
N THR A 60 17.80 -7.38 -10.26
CA THR A 60 17.97 -8.78 -9.85
C THR A 60 16.91 -9.64 -10.54
N GLU A 61 17.04 -10.95 -10.48
CA GLU A 61 16.00 -11.87 -10.93
C GLU A 61 14.78 -11.83 -10.00
N LYS A 62 13.60 -12.05 -10.58
CA LYS A 62 12.35 -12.13 -9.81
C LYS A 62 12.38 -13.30 -8.85
N ASN A 63 12.10 -13.04 -7.57
CA ASN A 63 12.01 -14.07 -6.54
C ASN A 63 11.01 -13.68 -5.44
N LEU A 64 9.79 -14.19 -5.53
CA LEU A 64 8.73 -13.87 -4.57
C LEU A 64 9.00 -14.39 -3.17
N ALA A 65 9.74 -15.50 -3.02
CA ALA A 65 10.10 -16.03 -1.70
C ALA A 65 11.09 -15.09 -0.99
N LYS A 66 12.15 -14.66 -1.70
CA LYS A 66 13.12 -13.68 -1.18
C LYS A 66 12.44 -12.33 -0.92
N SER A 67 11.55 -11.87 -1.79
CA SER A 67 10.76 -10.65 -1.58
C SER A 67 10.01 -10.69 -0.25
N ARG A 68 9.25 -11.76 0.02
CA ARG A 68 8.51 -11.93 1.27
C ARG A 68 9.42 -12.01 2.49
N SER A 69 10.55 -12.72 2.38
CA SER A 69 11.54 -12.80 3.47
C SER A 69 12.04 -11.41 3.88
N TRP A 70 12.38 -10.57 2.91
CA TRP A 70 12.83 -9.20 3.16
C TRP A 70 11.74 -8.30 3.71
N TRP A 71 10.50 -8.40 3.18
CA TRP A 71 9.37 -7.66 3.76
C TRP A 71 9.03 -8.15 5.17
N ALA A 72 9.17 -9.44 5.45
CA ALA A 72 9.00 -9.95 6.81
C ALA A 72 10.05 -9.38 7.77
N ALA A 73 11.30 -9.25 7.33
CA ALA A 73 12.35 -8.61 8.11
C ALA A 73 12.02 -7.13 8.39
N ALA A 74 11.58 -6.37 7.36
CA ALA A 74 11.18 -4.97 7.51
C ALA A 74 9.90 -4.78 8.35
N ALA A 75 8.97 -5.73 8.30
CA ALA A 75 7.72 -5.67 9.05
C ALA A 75 7.91 -5.85 10.57
N LYS A 76 8.91 -6.62 11.02
CA LYS A 76 9.19 -6.84 12.45
C LYS A 76 9.36 -5.53 13.23
N PRO A 77 10.22 -4.59 12.81
CA PRO A 77 10.40 -3.30 13.47
C PRO A 77 9.29 -2.28 13.17
N GLY A 78 8.26 -2.63 12.39
CA GLY A 78 7.10 -1.78 12.20
C GLY A 78 6.99 -1.07 10.85
N HIS A 79 7.67 -1.53 9.80
CA HIS A 79 7.53 -0.89 8.48
C HIS A 79 6.16 -1.15 7.86
N ALA A 80 5.28 -0.14 7.87
CA ALA A 80 3.88 -0.26 7.43
C ALA A 80 3.75 -0.79 5.98
N GLY A 81 4.49 -0.20 5.02
CA GLY A 81 4.46 -0.65 3.62
C GLY A 81 4.92 -2.09 3.42
N ALA A 82 5.84 -2.61 4.26
CA ALA A 82 6.23 -4.01 4.20
C ALA A 82 5.10 -4.94 4.69
N MET A 83 4.42 -4.56 5.77
CA MET A 83 3.23 -5.26 6.25
C MET A 83 2.12 -5.26 5.21
N PHE A 84 1.89 -4.14 4.55
CA PHE A 84 0.92 -4.02 3.46
C PHE A 84 1.23 -4.97 2.29
N ASN A 85 2.48 -5.01 1.84
CA ASN A 85 2.87 -5.90 0.74
C ASN A 85 2.75 -7.38 1.12
N LEU A 86 3.14 -7.77 2.34
CA LEU A 86 2.91 -9.12 2.85
C LEU A 86 1.42 -9.45 2.92
N ALA A 87 0.59 -8.50 3.34
CA ALA A 87 -0.85 -8.68 3.37
C ALA A 87 -1.42 -8.95 1.98
N LEU A 88 -0.99 -8.18 0.97
CA LEU A 88 -1.36 -8.41 -0.44
C LEU A 88 -0.94 -9.81 -0.93
N ASP A 89 0.24 -10.28 -0.58
CA ASP A 89 0.70 -11.61 -0.98
C ASP A 89 -0.20 -12.70 -0.40
N TYR A 90 -0.57 -12.61 0.88
CA TYR A 90 -1.49 -13.56 1.50
C TYR A 90 -2.93 -13.43 1.02
N ASP A 91 -3.39 -12.22 0.71
CA ASP A 91 -4.75 -11.98 0.22
C ASP A 91 -4.96 -12.54 -1.20
N LEU A 92 -3.98 -12.34 -2.05
CA LEU A 92 -4.02 -12.71 -3.47
C LEU A 92 -3.38 -14.08 -3.78
N GLY A 93 -2.73 -14.71 -2.78
CA GLY A 93 -2.01 -15.97 -2.99
C GLY A 93 -0.76 -15.82 -3.88
N ARG A 94 -0.07 -14.68 -3.85
CA ARG A 94 1.09 -14.42 -4.71
C ARG A 94 2.33 -15.18 -4.25
N GLY A 95 2.57 -16.36 -4.84
CA GLY A 95 3.68 -17.23 -4.49
C GLY A 95 3.62 -17.77 -3.05
N VAL A 96 2.45 -17.76 -2.44
CA VAL A 96 2.13 -18.29 -1.12
C VAL A 96 0.68 -18.74 -1.10
N GLN A 97 0.34 -19.73 -0.29
CA GLN A 97 -1.07 -20.10 -0.11
C GLN A 97 -1.88 -18.91 0.38
N ARG A 98 -3.02 -18.66 -0.28
CA ARG A 98 -3.94 -17.59 0.09
C ARG A 98 -4.40 -17.76 1.55
N ASN A 99 -4.31 -16.70 2.33
CA ASN A 99 -4.72 -16.71 3.73
C ASN A 99 -5.34 -15.36 4.13
N PRO A 100 -6.66 -15.17 3.96
CA PRO A 100 -7.33 -13.91 4.27
C PRO A 100 -7.21 -13.48 5.73
N ARG A 101 -7.11 -14.44 6.67
CA ARG A 101 -6.95 -14.11 8.11
C ARG A 101 -5.57 -13.48 8.37
N LYS A 102 -4.50 -14.02 7.77
CA LYS A 102 -3.17 -13.43 7.86
C LYS A 102 -3.12 -12.07 7.16
N ALA A 103 -3.73 -11.97 6.00
CA ALA A 103 -3.83 -10.70 5.26
C ALA A 103 -4.53 -9.62 6.10
N PHE A 104 -5.69 -9.94 6.68
CA PHE A 104 -6.42 -9.04 7.56
C PHE A 104 -5.58 -8.54 8.74
N ALA A 105 -4.89 -9.44 9.45
CA ALA A 105 -4.04 -9.06 10.58
C ALA A 105 -2.90 -8.11 10.18
N LEU A 106 -2.28 -8.35 9.02
CA LEU A 106 -1.21 -7.51 8.49
C LEU A 106 -1.76 -6.15 7.98
N TYR A 107 -2.89 -6.13 7.27
CA TYR A 107 -3.56 -4.87 6.89
C TYR A 107 -3.91 -4.05 8.11
N LYS A 108 -4.44 -4.69 9.18
CA LYS A 108 -4.79 -3.96 10.41
C LYS A 108 -3.58 -3.28 11.03
N ARG A 109 -2.48 -4.00 11.22
CA ARG A 109 -1.24 -3.42 11.76
C ARG A 109 -0.68 -2.30 10.88
N SER A 110 -0.65 -2.49 9.56
CA SER A 110 -0.20 -1.47 8.61
C SER A 110 -1.10 -0.22 8.64
N ALA A 111 -2.42 -0.42 8.67
CA ALA A 111 -3.42 0.65 8.74
C ALA A 111 -3.33 1.47 10.04
N GLU A 112 -3.08 0.81 11.17
CA GLU A 112 -2.84 1.44 12.48
C GLU A 112 -1.59 2.31 12.46
N LEU A 113 -0.57 1.93 11.69
CA LEU A 113 0.64 2.72 11.44
C LEU A 113 0.45 3.84 10.39
N GLY A 114 -0.75 3.99 9.86
CA GLY A 114 -1.11 5.12 9.01
C GLY A 114 -1.06 4.85 7.50
N ASP A 115 -0.71 3.65 7.05
CA ASP A 115 -0.68 3.32 5.62
C ASP A 115 -2.09 3.39 5.02
N LYS A 116 -2.28 4.31 4.08
CA LYS A 116 -3.61 4.59 3.49
C LYS A 116 -4.12 3.47 2.60
N GLU A 117 -3.23 2.78 1.90
CA GLU A 117 -3.61 1.64 1.06
C GLU A 117 -4.03 0.45 1.93
N ALA A 118 -3.33 0.21 3.05
CA ALA A 118 -3.74 -0.78 4.03
C ALA A 118 -5.07 -0.41 4.70
N GLN A 119 -5.30 0.86 5.03
CA GLN A 119 -6.60 1.34 5.55
C GLN A 119 -7.73 1.07 4.57
N CYS A 120 -7.52 1.32 3.27
CA CYS A 120 -8.50 1.03 2.24
C CYS A 120 -8.80 -0.47 2.14
N ASN A 121 -7.76 -1.34 2.10
CA ASN A 121 -7.94 -2.78 2.01
C ASN A 121 -8.54 -3.37 3.29
N LEU A 122 -8.17 -2.85 4.46
CA LEU A 122 -8.79 -3.21 5.74
C LEU A 122 -10.29 -2.87 5.76
N ALA A 123 -10.65 -1.72 5.23
CA ALA A 123 -12.05 -1.32 5.09
C ALA A 123 -12.83 -2.31 4.24
N VAL A 124 -12.29 -2.68 3.07
CA VAL A 124 -12.88 -3.70 2.18
C VAL A 124 -12.98 -5.06 2.90
N ALA A 125 -11.92 -5.48 3.60
CA ALA A 125 -11.93 -6.73 4.34
C ALA A 125 -13.06 -6.80 5.39
N TYR A 126 -13.34 -5.69 6.09
CA TYR A 126 -14.51 -5.62 7.00
C TYR A 126 -15.85 -5.65 6.27
N LEU A 127 -15.96 -5.04 5.08
CA LEU A 127 -17.20 -5.02 4.30
C LEU A 127 -17.51 -6.39 3.69
N ASP A 128 -16.48 -7.08 3.19
CA ASP A 128 -16.60 -8.33 2.44
C ASP A 128 -16.40 -9.58 3.33
N SER A 129 -16.24 -9.43 4.64
CA SER A 129 -15.95 -10.53 5.58
C SER A 129 -14.65 -11.27 5.25
N SER A 130 -13.68 -10.64 4.62
CA SER A 130 -12.42 -11.28 4.22
C SER A 130 -11.47 -11.39 5.42
N GLY A 131 -11.34 -12.60 5.95
CA GLY A 131 -10.47 -12.87 7.10
C GLY A 131 -10.99 -12.39 8.46
N THR A 132 -12.18 -11.79 8.51
CA THR A 132 -12.83 -11.25 9.72
C THR A 132 -14.35 -11.36 9.63
N LYS A 133 -15.07 -11.04 10.71
CA LYS A 133 -16.52 -10.87 10.66
C LYS A 133 -16.87 -9.54 9.97
N ARG A 134 -17.97 -9.55 9.20
CA ARG A 134 -18.47 -8.32 8.55
C ARG A 134 -18.76 -7.24 9.58
N SER A 135 -18.31 -6.02 9.27
CA SER A 135 -18.60 -4.86 10.11
C SER A 135 -18.64 -3.58 9.27
N LEU A 136 -19.85 -3.18 8.89
CA LEU A 136 -20.08 -1.94 8.13
C LEU A 136 -19.51 -0.71 8.87
N ARG A 137 -19.67 -0.67 10.20
CA ARG A 137 -19.12 0.42 11.05
C ARG A 137 -17.59 0.52 10.93
N GLN A 138 -16.89 -0.61 11.07
CA GLN A 138 -15.42 -0.63 10.97
C GLN A 138 -14.96 -0.37 9.53
N GLY A 139 -15.64 -0.97 8.55
CA GLY A 139 -15.37 -0.72 7.14
C GLY A 139 -15.43 0.77 6.79
N LEU A 140 -16.52 1.44 7.14
CA LEU A 140 -16.67 2.87 6.90
C LEU A 140 -15.69 3.75 7.72
N HIS A 141 -15.35 3.34 8.94
CA HIS A 141 -14.35 4.04 9.74
C HIS A 141 -13.00 4.09 9.01
N TRP A 142 -12.49 2.94 8.59
CA TRP A 142 -11.21 2.85 7.90
C TRP A 142 -11.26 3.45 6.48
N MET A 143 -12.40 3.28 5.77
CA MET A 143 -12.62 3.91 4.47
C MET A 143 -12.52 5.43 4.54
N LYS A 144 -13.14 6.06 5.54
CA LYS A 144 -13.05 7.52 5.76
C LYS A 144 -11.62 7.96 6.04
N ARG A 145 -10.87 7.20 6.85
CA ARG A 145 -9.45 7.52 7.13
C ARG A 145 -8.60 7.46 5.86
N ALA A 146 -8.70 6.39 5.07
CA ALA A 146 -7.98 6.27 3.81
C ALA A 146 -8.37 7.37 2.80
N ALA A 147 -9.66 7.66 2.66
CA ALA A 147 -10.17 8.70 1.78
C ALA A 147 -9.68 10.10 2.18
N SER A 148 -9.61 10.41 3.47
CA SER A 148 -9.08 11.69 3.98
C SER A 148 -7.59 11.84 3.71
N GLN A 149 -6.83 10.76 3.73
CA GLN A 149 -5.42 10.73 3.33
C GLN A 149 -5.22 10.74 1.80
N GLY A 150 -6.32 10.76 1.06
CA GLY A 150 -6.29 10.90 -0.40
C GLY A 150 -6.11 9.59 -1.15
N ASP A 151 -6.39 8.43 -0.55
CA ASP A 151 -6.43 7.19 -1.33
C ASP A 151 -7.57 7.24 -2.36
N PRO A 152 -7.28 7.10 -3.67
CA PRO A 152 -8.31 7.29 -4.70
C PRO A 152 -9.34 6.16 -4.74
N LYS A 153 -8.98 4.95 -4.32
CA LYS A 153 -9.91 3.82 -4.23
C LYS A 153 -10.88 4.02 -3.07
N ALA A 154 -10.35 4.44 -1.91
CA ALA A 154 -11.18 4.74 -0.75
C ALA A 154 -12.12 5.93 -1.02
N GLN A 155 -11.66 6.97 -1.70
CA GLN A 155 -12.49 8.11 -2.11
C GLN A 155 -13.62 7.67 -3.06
N TYR A 156 -13.33 6.80 -4.03
CA TYR A 156 -14.33 6.24 -4.92
C TYR A 156 -15.37 5.40 -4.16
N ASN A 157 -14.92 4.47 -3.32
CA ASN A 157 -15.79 3.60 -2.55
C ASN A 157 -16.66 4.41 -1.57
N LEU A 158 -16.08 5.39 -0.89
CA LEU A 158 -16.84 6.27 0.02
C LEU A 158 -17.91 7.08 -0.76
N GLY A 159 -17.57 7.55 -1.96
CA GLY A 159 -18.54 8.19 -2.87
C GLY A 159 -19.72 7.28 -3.20
N ARG A 160 -19.47 5.98 -3.46
CA ARG A 160 -20.53 5.00 -3.69
C ARG A 160 -21.40 4.80 -2.45
N HIS A 161 -20.83 4.64 -1.27
CA HIS A 161 -21.60 4.52 -0.03
C HIS A 161 -22.55 5.71 0.19
N TYR A 162 -22.12 6.93 -0.14
CA TYR A 162 -23.00 8.11 -0.08
C TYR A 162 -24.08 8.12 -1.17
N LEU A 163 -23.85 7.53 -2.35
CA LEU A 163 -24.90 7.39 -3.39
C LEU A 163 -25.96 6.36 -2.99
N GLU A 164 -25.49 5.23 -2.46
CA GLU A 164 -26.32 4.08 -2.10
C GLU A 164 -27.01 4.27 -0.74
N GLY A 165 -26.45 5.12 0.14
CA GLY A 165 -26.92 5.29 1.52
C GLY A 165 -26.55 4.12 2.44
N GLU A 166 -25.53 3.31 2.04
CA GLU A 166 -25.11 2.15 2.81
C GLU A 166 -24.22 2.56 4.00
N GLY A 167 -24.79 2.51 5.20
CA GLY A 167 -24.11 2.85 6.46
C GLY A 167 -23.82 4.34 6.66
N VAL A 168 -24.27 5.18 5.74
CA VAL A 168 -24.25 6.65 5.80
C VAL A 168 -25.57 7.21 5.26
N LYS A 169 -25.98 8.40 5.70
CA LYS A 169 -27.14 9.07 5.10
C LYS A 169 -26.85 9.34 3.61
N ARG A 170 -27.75 8.88 2.73
CA ARG A 170 -27.63 9.09 1.29
C ARG A 170 -27.48 10.57 0.97
N SER A 171 -26.47 10.90 0.14
CA SER A 171 -26.21 12.27 -0.27
C SER A 171 -25.42 12.29 -1.58
N GLU A 172 -26.11 12.60 -2.66
CA GLU A 172 -25.49 12.74 -3.98
C GLU A 172 -24.46 13.89 -4.01
N LYS A 173 -24.73 14.99 -3.30
CA LYS A 173 -23.80 16.12 -3.15
C LYS A 173 -22.47 15.67 -2.56
N ILE A 174 -22.49 14.92 -1.47
CA ILE A 174 -21.27 14.42 -0.81
C ILE A 174 -20.59 13.36 -1.69
N ALA A 175 -21.38 12.49 -2.33
CA ALA A 175 -20.86 11.50 -3.25
C ALA A 175 -20.08 12.14 -4.41
N LYS A 176 -20.67 13.14 -5.08
CA LYS A 176 -20.01 13.90 -6.16
C LYS A 176 -18.70 14.54 -5.70
N LEU A 177 -18.61 15.04 -4.47
CA LEU A 177 -17.35 15.59 -3.91
C LEU A 177 -16.26 14.52 -3.79
N TRP A 178 -16.59 13.34 -3.25
CA TRP A 178 -15.62 12.26 -3.10
C TRP A 178 -15.21 11.67 -4.44
N LEU A 179 -16.16 11.45 -5.34
CA LEU A 179 -15.88 10.97 -6.70
C LEU A 179 -15.00 11.95 -7.49
N ALA A 180 -15.22 13.27 -7.33
CA ALA A 180 -14.38 14.29 -7.97
C ALA A 180 -12.95 14.28 -7.44
N LYS A 181 -12.76 14.05 -6.12
CA LYS A 181 -11.42 13.89 -5.52
C LYS A 181 -10.72 12.66 -6.09
N ALA A 182 -11.40 11.51 -6.19
CA ALA A 182 -10.86 10.30 -6.77
C ALA A 182 -10.50 10.47 -8.26
N ALA A 183 -11.39 11.09 -9.04
CA ALA A 183 -11.19 11.33 -10.47
C ALA A 183 -9.96 12.21 -10.75
N ARG A 184 -9.77 13.30 -9.96
CA ARG A 184 -8.59 14.16 -10.04
C ARG A 184 -7.27 13.42 -9.75
N ARG A 185 -7.34 12.31 -8.99
CA ARG A 185 -6.20 11.43 -8.70
C ARG A 185 -6.07 10.26 -9.69
N GLY A 186 -6.74 10.34 -10.83
CA GLY A 186 -6.64 9.36 -11.91
C GLY A 186 -7.53 8.12 -11.77
N HIS A 187 -8.48 8.08 -10.83
CA HIS A 187 -9.38 6.95 -10.68
C HIS A 187 -10.44 6.90 -11.80
N GLY A 188 -10.23 6.05 -12.82
CA GLY A 188 -11.06 6.00 -14.03
C GLY A 188 -12.55 5.73 -13.75
N LYS A 189 -12.86 4.72 -12.89
CA LYS A 189 -14.26 4.42 -12.53
C LYS A 189 -14.96 5.61 -11.84
N ALA A 190 -14.25 6.41 -11.04
CA ALA A 190 -14.81 7.60 -10.43
C ALA A 190 -15.12 8.67 -11.46
N ARG A 191 -14.26 8.85 -12.48
CA ARG A 191 -14.51 9.77 -13.59
C ARG A 191 -15.77 9.39 -14.36
N ASN A 192 -15.89 8.11 -14.74
CA ASN A 192 -17.04 7.60 -15.48
C ASN A 192 -18.35 7.76 -14.70
N LEU A 193 -18.33 7.40 -13.40
CA LEU A 193 -19.52 7.53 -12.55
C LEU A 193 -19.92 9.01 -12.37
N LEU A 194 -18.95 9.90 -12.20
CA LEU A 194 -19.22 11.34 -12.08
C LEU A 194 -19.81 11.92 -13.37
N GLN A 195 -19.37 11.48 -14.54
CA GLN A 195 -19.94 11.86 -15.82
C GLN A 195 -21.39 11.35 -15.98
N ALA A 196 -21.67 10.12 -15.58
CA ALA A 196 -23.02 9.56 -15.61
C ALA A 196 -23.98 10.38 -14.72
N LEU A 197 -23.54 10.74 -13.51
CA LEU A 197 -24.33 11.57 -12.60
C LEU A 197 -24.56 13.02 -13.07
N ARG A 198 -23.79 13.53 -14.01
CA ARG A 198 -23.99 14.84 -14.65
C ARG A 198 -24.98 14.80 -15.80
N LYS A 199 -25.09 13.66 -16.49
CA LYS A 199 -26.00 13.47 -17.64
C LYS A 199 -27.43 13.13 -17.23
N ALA A 200 -27.63 12.73 -15.97
CA ALA A 200 -28.93 12.34 -15.44
C ALA A 200 -29.78 13.55 -15.01
N TYR A 201 -29.27 14.76 -15.23
CA TYR A 201 -29.93 16.05 -15.04
C TYR A 201 -29.70 16.95 -16.25
#